data_e78adcefcb9e5f5299bb6bd6da68bbef
#
_entry.id   e78adcefcb9e5f5299bb6bd6da68bbef
#
_cell.length_a   1.000
_cell.length_b   1.000
_cell.length_c   1.000
_cell.angle_alpha   90.00
_cell.angle_beta   90.00
_cell.angle_gamma   90.00
#
_symmetry.space_group_name_H-M   'P 1'
#
loop_
_entity.id
_entity.type
_entity.pdbx_description
1 polymer ?
#
loop_
_entity_poly.entity_id
_entity_poly.type
_entity_poly.pdbx_seq_one_letter_code
_entity_poly.pdbx_strand_id
1 'polypeptide(L)'
;TLCIESMKKFIYPLIAVTLSTIAISSITIAQQRKPKSKNYVEFLTSPDTTSLNVPFSEAVQVGNTLYLSGNIGNIPGQKKLVESGIKAETKQAMENIKRVLERNSSSFDKVFKCTVMLADIKEWGAMNEVYQTYFPKNRFPARSAFGTSGLALNARTEITCMATVR
;
A
#
# COMPACT_ATOMS: atom_id res chain seq x y z
N THR A 1 -79.20 -43.27 -21.54
CA THR A 1 -79.88 -42.31 -22.46
C THR A 1 -79.21 -40.95 -22.33
N LEU A 2 -78.46 -40.63 -23.33
CA LEU A 2 -78.41 -39.31 -23.98
C LEU A 2 -78.25 -38.10 -23.07
N CYS A 3 -77.26 -37.31 -23.19
CA CYS A 3 -77.02 -36.47 -24.35
C CYS A 3 -75.57 -35.99 -24.33
N ILE A 4 -74.96 -36.25 -25.39
CA ILE A 4 -73.73 -35.74 -25.84
C ILE A 4 -74.03 -34.42 -26.60
N GLU A 5 -73.06 -33.58 -26.65
CA GLU A 5 -72.89 -32.36 -27.41
C GLU A 5 -72.99 -31.14 -26.54
N SER A 6 -72.02 -30.32 -26.46
CA SER A 6 -71.22 -29.68 -27.47
C SER A 6 -70.06 -28.98 -26.78
N MET A 7 -68.95 -29.56 -26.88
CA MET A 7 -67.74 -28.83 -26.40
C MET A 7 -67.22 -27.98 -27.56
N LYS A 8 -67.58 -26.75 -27.55
CA LYS A 8 -66.96 -25.73 -28.39
C LYS A 8 -65.50 -25.63 -28.07
N LYS A 9 -64.72 -25.94 -29.03
CA LYS A 9 -63.26 -25.75 -29.03
C LYS A 9 -62.93 -24.26 -28.83
N PHE A 10 -62.62 -23.88 -27.60
CA PHE A 10 -61.89 -22.63 -27.39
C PHE A 10 -60.41 -22.94 -27.53
N ILE A 11 -59.93 -22.63 -28.70
CA ILE A 11 -58.51 -22.59 -28.97
C ILE A 11 -58.02 -21.30 -28.32
N TYR A 12 -57.44 -21.40 -27.15
CA TYR A 12 -56.62 -20.30 -26.60
C TYR A 12 -55.25 -20.38 -27.29
N PRO A 13 -54.82 -19.31 -27.95
CA PRO A 13 -53.44 -19.26 -28.39
C PRO A 13 -52.57 -19.23 -27.15
N LEU A 14 -51.70 -20.23 -27.05
CA LEU A 14 -50.66 -20.30 -26.09
C LEU A 14 -49.69 -19.14 -26.38
N ILE A 15 -49.89 -18.03 -25.68
CA ILE A 15 -48.92 -16.96 -25.67
C ILE A 15 -47.73 -17.54 -24.90
N ALA A 16 -46.78 -18.04 -25.64
CA ALA A 16 -45.45 -18.36 -25.10
C ALA A 16 -44.81 -17.05 -24.67
N VAL A 17 -45.00 -16.70 -23.41
CA VAL A 17 -44.18 -15.66 -22.79
C VAL A 17 -42.79 -16.27 -22.66
N THR A 18 -42.00 -16.03 -23.69
CA THR A 18 -40.57 -16.24 -23.58
C THR A 18 -40.06 -15.19 -22.59
N LEU A 19 -39.86 -15.63 -21.34
CA LEU A 19 -39.05 -14.89 -20.41
C LEU A 19 -37.65 -14.82 -21.01
N SER A 20 -37.38 -13.77 -21.75
CA SER A 20 -36.02 -13.37 -22.06
C SER A 20 -35.38 -13.01 -20.72
N THR A 21 -34.71 -13.96 -20.09
CA THR A 21 -33.76 -13.70 -19.04
C THR A 21 -32.66 -12.83 -19.64
N ILE A 22 -32.85 -11.52 -19.54
CA ILE A 22 -31.76 -10.57 -19.73
C ILE A 22 -30.79 -10.87 -18.61
N ALA A 23 -29.81 -11.74 -18.91
CA ALA A 23 -28.62 -11.87 -18.12
C ALA A 23 -27.96 -10.48 -18.17
N ILE A 24 -28.23 -9.68 -17.16
CA ILE A 24 -27.45 -8.48 -16.88
C ILE A 24 -26.07 -9.01 -16.50
N SER A 25 -25.26 -9.25 -17.50
CA SER A 25 -23.84 -9.46 -17.31
C SER A 25 -23.34 -8.21 -16.63
N SER A 26 -23.12 -8.32 -15.33
CA SER A 26 -22.38 -7.33 -14.55
C SER A 26 -20.99 -7.26 -15.17
N ILE A 27 -20.86 -6.43 -16.21
CA ILE A 27 -19.55 -6.05 -16.72
C ILE A 27 -18.93 -5.27 -15.57
N THR A 28 -18.23 -5.98 -14.71
CA THR A 28 -17.27 -5.38 -13.81
C THR A 28 -16.26 -4.70 -14.73
N ILE A 29 -16.45 -3.40 -14.93
CA ILE A 29 -15.45 -2.57 -15.59
C ILE A 29 -14.29 -2.57 -14.62
N ALA A 30 -13.47 -3.63 -14.70
CA ALA A 30 -12.13 -3.60 -14.15
C ALA A 30 -11.49 -2.41 -14.84
N GLN A 31 -11.39 -1.31 -14.11
CA GLN A 31 -10.81 -0.07 -14.58
C GLN A 31 -9.38 -0.41 -14.98
N GLN A 32 -9.19 -0.71 -16.27
CA GLN A 32 -7.89 -1.00 -16.85
C GLN A 32 -7.07 0.27 -16.65
N ARG A 33 -6.28 0.29 -15.58
CA ARG A 33 -5.26 1.33 -15.43
C ARG A 33 -4.38 1.22 -16.67
N LYS A 34 -4.47 2.23 -17.55
CA LYS A 34 -3.57 2.34 -18.70
C LYS A 34 -2.15 2.12 -18.20
N PRO A 35 -1.34 1.33 -18.92
CA PRO A 35 0.06 1.16 -18.52
C PRO A 35 0.70 2.54 -18.42
N LYS A 36 1.12 2.92 -17.23
CA LYS A 36 1.84 4.19 -17.02
C LYS A 36 3.08 4.18 -17.91
N SER A 37 3.34 5.28 -18.63
CA SER A 37 4.52 5.38 -19.49
C SER A 37 5.79 5.03 -18.71
N LYS A 38 6.83 4.52 -19.38
CA LYS A 38 8.09 4.11 -18.76
C LYS A 38 8.78 5.25 -17.98
N ASN A 39 8.42 6.50 -18.27
CA ASN A 39 8.98 7.74 -17.68
C ASN A 39 7.95 8.50 -16.83
N TYR A 40 6.89 7.83 -16.37
CA TYR A 40 5.88 8.47 -15.52
C TYR A 40 6.46 8.74 -14.13
N VAL A 41 6.33 10.00 -13.69
CA VAL A 41 6.70 10.44 -12.33
C VAL A 41 5.44 10.89 -11.60
N GLU A 42 5.21 10.38 -10.40
CA GLU A 42 4.07 10.72 -9.56
C GLU A 42 4.54 11.04 -8.15
N PHE A 43 4.19 12.23 -7.66
CA PHE A 43 4.46 12.66 -6.30
C PHE A 43 3.28 12.23 -5.42
N LEU A 44 3.56 11.47 -4.36
CA LEU A 44 2.58 10.80 -3.54
C LEU A 44 2.57 11.42 -2.14
N THR A 45 1.38 11.78 -1.68
CA THR A 45 1.13 12.33 -0.35
C THR A 45 -0.05 11.62 0.30
N SER A 46 -0.20 11.74 1.60
CA SER A 46 -1.32 11.23 2.36
C SER A 46 -1.84 12.30 3.32
N PRO A 47 -3.02 12.11 3.92
CA PRO A 47 -3.49 13.01 4.99
C PRO A 47 -2.50 13.16 6.13
N ASP A 48 -1.81 12.07 6.50
CA ASP A 48 -0.77 12.10 7.54
C ASP A 48 0.38 13.07 7.17
N THR A 49 0.88 12.99 5.93
CA THR A 49 1.96 13.86 5.44
C THR A 49 1.48 15.31 5.27
N THR A 50 0.28 15.49 4.74
CA THR A 50 -0.30 16.82 4.54
C THR A 50 -0.51 17.55 5.86
N SER A 51 -0.96 16.86 6.92
CA SER A 51 -1.16 17.46 8.25
C SER A 51 0.14 17.94 8.89
N LEU A 52 1.28 17.36 8.53
CA LEU A 52 2.60 17.76 9.02
C LEU A 52 3.11 19.06 8.40
N ASN A 53 2.52 19.50 7.28
CA ASN A 53 2.96 20.68 6.51
C ASN A 53 4.47 20.67 6.25
N VAL A 54 4.94 19.57 5.64
CA VAL A 54 6.36 19.36 5.30
C VAL A 54 6.61 19.65 3.82
N PRO A 55 7.81 20.13 3.43
CA PRO A 55 8.13 20.51 2.04
C PRO A 55 8.58 19.30 1.18
N PHE A 56 8.00 18.12 1.41
CA PHE A 56 8.32 16.91 0.65
C PHE A 56 7.11 15.96 0.56
N SER A 57 7.12 15.10 -0.47
CA SER A 57 6.14 14.03 -0.63
C SER A 57 6.51 12.84 0.26
N GLU A 58 5.54 12.02 0.68
CA GLU A 58 5.86 10.78 1.42
C GLU A 58 6.59 9.76 0.56
N ALA A 59 6.34 9.77 -0.75
CA ALA A 59 7.05 8.97 -1.73
C ALA A 59 6.94 9.58 -3.12
N VAL A 60 7.82 9.16 -4.03
CA VAL A 60 7.75 9.45 -5.46
C VAL A 60 7.79 8.13 -6.22
N GLN A 61 6.83 7.91 -7.10
CA GLN A 61 6.85 6.79 -8.02
C GLN A 61 7.45 7.19 -9.36
N VAL A 62 8.47 6.47 -9.81
CA VAL A 62 9.08 6.62 -11.13
C VAL A 62 8.94 5.28 -11.86
N GLY A 63 8.07 5.25 -12.86
CA GLY A 63 7.74 4.00 -13.56
C GLY A 63 7.20 2.94 -12.59
N ASN A 64 7.96 1.88 -12.38
CA ASN A 64 7.62 0.77 -11.46
C ASN A 64 8.37 0.83 -10.12
N THR A 65 9.11 1.89 -9.87
CA THR A 65 9.89 2.05 -8.64
C THR A 65 9.27 3.12 -7.75
N LEU A 66 9.11 2.78 -6.49
CA LEU A 66 8.66 3.67 -5.43
C LEU A 66 9.87 4.09 -4.58
N TYR A 67 10.11 5.39 -4.51
CA TYR A 67 11.14 6.02 -3.70
C TYR A 67 10.47 6.65 -2.49
N LEU A 68 10.69 6.09 -1.32
CA LEU A 68 10.14 6.62 -0.07
C LEU A 68 11.02 7.74 0.48
N SER A 69 10.41 8.76 1.05
CA SER A 69 11.12 9.72 1.91
C SER A 69 11.61 9.06 3.19
N GLY A 70 12.50 9.75 3.93
CA GLY A 70 12.95 9.30 5.22
C GLY A 70 11.79 9.17 6.21
N ASN A 71 11.76 8.06 6.93
CA ASN A 71 10.76 7.77 7.96
C ASN A 71 11.46 7.65 9.32
N ILE A 72 11.05 8.47 10.26
CA ILE A 72 11.46 8.42 11.66
C ILE A 72 10.38 7.75 12.51
N GLY A 73 10.64 7.54 13.79
CA GLY A 73 9.70 6.91 14.73
C GLY A 73 8.59 7.85 15.21
N ASN A 74 8.05 8.73 14.37
CA ASN A 74 6.95 9.61 14.73
C ASN A 74 5.58 8.93 14.67
N ILE A 75 4.68 9.38 15.53
CA ILE A 75 3.26 9.01 15.46
C ILE A 75 2.69 9.56 14.14
N PRO A 76 1.96 8.74 13.36
CA PRO A 76 1.39 9.18 12.08
C PRO A 76 0.59 10.49 12.19
N GLY A 77 0.87 11.43 11.29
CA GLY A 77 0.25 12.76 11.28
C GLY A 77 0.71 13.70 12.40
N GLN A 78 1.71 13.33 13.22
CA GLN A 78 2.19 14.14 14.34
C GLN A 78 3.71 14.35 14.28
N LYS A 79 4.16 15.52 14.72
CA LYS A 79 5.60 15.84 14.94
C LYS A 79 6.07 15.36 16.34
N LYS A 80 5.58 14.20 16.78
CA LYS A 80 5.91 13.60 18.06
C LYS A 80 6.46 12.19 17.85
N LEU A 81 7.64 11.92 18.37
CA LEU A 81 8.24 10.58 18.35
C LEU A 81 7.56 9.68 19.40
N VAL A 82 7.60 8.37 19.13
CA VAL A 82 7.28 7.38 20.16
C VAL A 82 8.38 7.39 21.22
N GLU A 83 7.99 7.09 22.45
CA GLU A 83 8.93 6.95 23.56
C GLU A 83 9.54 5.54 23.58
N SER A 84 10.57 5.32 24.44
CA SER A 84 11.20 4.03 24.71
C SER A 84 12.39 3.64 23.82
N GLY A 85 13.06 4.62 23.21
CA GLY A 85 14.40 4.47 22.64
C GLY A 85 14.43 3.81 21.26
N ILE A 86 15.63 3.41 20.85
CA ILE A 86 15.92 2.99 19.47
C ILE A 86 15.02 1.86 18.95
N LYS A 87 14.71 0.86 19.76
CA LYS A 87 13.89 -0.27 19.31
C LYS A 87 12.45 0.17 19.01
N ALA A 88 11.87 1.01 19.89
CA ALA A 88 10.52 1.53 19.68
C ALA A 88 10.47 2.47 18.48
N GLU A 89 11.44 3.38 18.35
CA GLU A 89 11.52 4.28 17.19
C GLU A 89 11.75 3.53 15.89
N THR A 90 12.63 2.51 15.87
CA THR A 90 12.83 1.67 14.70
C THR A 90 11.54 0.95 14.30
N LYS A 91 10.83 0.36 15.28
CA LYS A 91 9.54 -0.28 15.01
C LYS A 91 8.56 0.71 14.39
N GLN A 92 8.41 1.88 14.98
CA GLN A 92 7.49 2.88 14.47
C GLN A 92 7.88 3.38 13.07
N ALA A 93 9.16 3.63 12.82
CA ALA A 93 9.65 4.01 11.49
C ALA A 93 9.33 2.93 10.43
N MET A 94 9.53 1.66 10.77
CA MET A 94 9.17 0.54 9.88
C MET A 94 7.66 0.41 9.69
N GLU A 95 6.83 0.64 10.71
CA GLU A 95 5.38 0.68 10.55
C GLU A 95 4.94 1.87 9.67
N ASN A 96 5.61 3.02 9.77
CA ASN A 96 5.36 4.16 8.89
C ASN A 96 5.70 3.80 7.43
N ILE A 97 6.86 3.18 7.19
CA ILE A 97 7.24 2.65 5.87
C ILE A 97 6.20 1.66 5.35
N LYS A 98 5.75 0.72 6.17
CA LYS A 98 4.71 -0.25 5.82
C LYS A 98 3.46 0.43 5.29
N ARG A 99 2.97 1.44 5.98
CA ARG A 99 1.77 2.22 5.59
C ARG A 99 1.95 2.90 4.22
N VAL A 100 3.14 3.48 3.97
CA VAL A 100 3.44 4.08 2.66
C VAL A 100 3.46 3.02 1.57
N LEU A 101 4.10 1.88 1.80
CA LEU A 101 4.15 0.77 0.84
C LEU A 101 2.74 0.27 0.50
N GLU A 102 1.93 -0.05 1.51
CA GLU A 102 0.58 -0.61 1.34
C GLU A 102 -0.36 0.35 0.60
N ARG A 103 -0.33 1.66 0.94
CA ARG A 103 -1.11 2.69 0.22
C ARG A 103 -0.74 2.76 -1.26
N ASN A 104 0.47 2.39 -1.62
CA ASN A 104 0.99 2.48 -2.97
C ASN A 104 1.14 1.12 -3.66
N SER A 105 0.33 0.11 -3.25
CA SER A 105 0.27 -1.23 -3.85
C SER A 105 1.61 -1.96 -3.82
N SER A 106 2.40 -1.74 -2.76
CA SER A 106 3.67 -2.38 -2.48
C SER A 106 3.68 -3.04 -1.10
N SER A 107 4.79 -3.65 -0.71
CA SER A 107 4.96 -4.38 0.56
C SER A 107 6.45 -4.61 0.84
N PHE A 108 6.81 -5.09 2.04
CA PHE A 108 8.20 -5.32 2.40
C PHE A 108 8.90 -6.37 1.55
N ASP A 109 8.20 -7.34 1.02
CA ASP A 109 8.76 -8.35 0.10
C ASP A 109 9.18 -7.77 -1.26
N LYS A 110 8.70 -6.56 -1.59
CA LYS A 110 9.06 -5.80 -2.80
C LYS A 110 10.12 -4.74 -2.56
N VAL A 111 10.53 -4.53 -1.31
CA VAL A 111 11.62 -3.62 -0.97
C VAL A 111 12.95 -4.24 -1.39
N PHE A 112 13.73 -3.51 -2.17
CA PHE A 112 15.02 -3.98 -2.68
C PHE A 112 16.22 -3.18 -2.16
N LYS A 113 16.01 -2.00 -1.60
CA LYS A 113 17.05 -1.14 -1.04
C LYS A 113 16.52 -0.35 0.14
N CYS A 114 17.33 -0.24 1.21
CA CYS A 114 17.11 0.74 2.28
C CYS A 114 18.42 1.45 2.65
N THR A 115 18.27 2.65 3.19
CA THR A 115 19.35 3.38 3.86
C THR A 115 18.88 3.70 5.27
N VAL A 116 19.72 3.39 6.26
CA VAL A 116 19.46 3.62 7.67
C VAL A 116 20.45 4.66 8.20
N MET A 117 19.93 5.71 8.78
CA MET A 117 20.68 6.76 9.45
C MET A 117 20.43 6.66 10.94
N LEU A 118 21.47 6.76 11.74
CA LEU A 118 21.42 6.65 13.19
C LEU A 118 22.01 7.90 13.83
N ALA A 119 21.37 8.45 14.85
CA ALA A 119 21.92 9.54 15.63
C ALA A 119 23.16 9.07 16.41
N ASP A 120 23.15 7.83 16.89
CA ASP A 120 24.32 7.16 17.49
C ASP A 120 24.53 5.80 16.81
N ILE A 121 25.66 5.64 16.12
CA ILE A 121 26.00 4.38 15.44
C ILE A 121 26.14 3.19 16.41
N LYS A 122 26.38 3.42 17.69
CA LYS A 122 26.42 2.36 18.69
C LYS A 122 25.09 1.63 18.86
N GLU A 123 23.99 2.24 18.45
CA GLU A 123 22.64 1.66 18.49
C GLU A 123 22.34 0.74 17.29
N TRP A 124 23.28 0.58 16.36
CA TRP A 124 23.13 -0.24 15.16
C TRP A 124 22.64 -1.67 15.45
N GLY A 125 23.18 -2.32 16.51
CA GLY A 125 22.77 -3.66 16.91
C GLY A 125 21.30 -3.72 17.34
N ALA A 126 20.88 -2.83 18.23
CA ALA A 126 19.51 -2.78 18.74
C ALA A 126 18.49 -2.38 17.65
N MET A 127 18.86 -1.49 16.74
CA MET A 127 18.09 -1.17 15.56
C MET A 127 17.92 -2.41 14.65
N ASN A 128 18.99 -3.17 14.40
CA ASN A 128 18.96 -4.37 13.56
C ASN A 128 18.02 -5.46 14.09
N GLU A 129 17.98 -5.67 15.40
CA GLU A 129 17.08 -6.65 16.00
C GLU A 129 15.61 -6.42 15.59
N VAL A 130 15.21 -5.16 15.45
CA VAL A 130 13.85 -4.80 15.02
C VAL A 130 13.76 -4.79 13.48
N TYR A 131 14.68 -4.13 12.79
CA TYR A 131 14.65 -3.96 11.33
C TYR A 131 14.51 -5.30 10.60
N GLN A 132 15.31 -6.32 11.01
CA GLN A 132 15.31 -7.62 10.33
C GLN A 132 13.96 -8.36 10.40
N THR A 133 13.11 -8.07 11.38
CA THR A 133 11.81 -8.75 11.56
C THR A 133 10.79 -8.40 10.48
N TYR A 134 11.02 -7.33 9.72
CA TYR A 134 10.13 -6.87 8.65
C TYR A 134 10.39 -7.54 7.30
N PHE A 135 11.46 -8.29 7.17
CA PHE A 135 11.83 -8.94 5.91
C PHE A 135 11.82 -10.46 6.04
N PRO A 136 11.46 -11.17 4.96
CA PRO A 136 11.59 -12.62 4.93
C PRO A 136 13.05 -13.03 5.14
N LYS A 137 13.28 -14.09 5.90
CA LYS A 137 14.61 -14.68 6.02
C LYS A 137 15.16 -15.00 4.63
N ASN A 138 16.41 -14.69 4.37
CA ASN A 138 17.12 -14.86 3.10
C ASN A 138 16.68 -13.91 1.95
N ARG A 139 15.85 -12.90 2.23
CA ARG A 139 15.43 -11.87 1.25
C ARG A 139 15.57 -10.46 1.80
N PHE A 140 16.70 -10.18 2.43
CA PHE A 140 16.99 -8.82 2.90
C PHE A 140 17.30 -7.89 1.74
N PRO A 141 16.78 -6.64 1.75
CA PRO A 141 17.16 -5.63 0.75
C PRO A 141 18.63 -5.25 0.87
N ALA A 142 19.21 -4.78 -0.22
CA ALA A 142 20.51 -4.11 -0.15
C ALA A 142 20.42 -2.94 0.85
N ARG A 143 21.41 -2.77 1.73
CA ARG A 143 21.33 -1.76 2.78
C ARG A 143 22.68 -1.05 3.00
N SER A 144 22.60 0.26 3.27
CA SER A 144 23.66 1.03 3.92
C SER A 144 23.18 1.49 5.29
N ALA A 145 24.07 1.56 6.29
CA ALA A 145 23.77 2.13 7.58
C ALA A 145 24.97 2.93 8.07
N PHE A 146 24.72 4.11 8.62
CA PHE A 146 25.78 5.01 9.11
C PHE A 146 25.27 5.92 10.22
N GLY A 147 26.19 6.45 11.01
CA GLY A 147 25.91 7.48 12.02
C GLY A 147 25.83 8.87 11.40
N THR A 148 25.07 9.76 12.02
CA THR A 148 24.90 11.17 11.62
C THR A 148 25.20 12.08 12.81
N SER A 149 25.29 13.39 12.55
CA SER A 149 25.43 14.41 13.61
C SER A 149 24.08 14.77 14.29
N GLY A 150 22.98 14.18 13.84
CA GLY A 150 21.62 14.40 14.35
C GLY A 150 20.57 14.11 13.28
N LEU A 151 19.33 13.91 13.71
CA LEU A 151 18.18 13.63 12.86
C LEU A 151 17.00 14.53 13.22
N ALA A 152 16.04 14.66 12.31
CA ALA A 152 14.86 15.47 12.50
C ALA A 152 14.13 15.10 13.80
N LEU A 153 13.63 16.10 14.53
CA LEU A 153 12.92 15.95 15.80
C LEU A 153 13.76 15.25 16.91
N ASN A 154 15.09 15.20 16.79
CA ASN A 154 15.97 14.40 17.64
C ASN A 154 15.68 12.90 17.59
N ALA A 155 15.22 12.40 16.45
CA ALA A 155 15.02 10.97 16.25
C ALA A 155 16.34 10.20 16.39
N ARG A 156 16.27 8.97 16.87
CA ARG A 156 17.41 8.07 17.00
C ARG A 156 17.72 7.34 15.71
N THR A 157 16.71 7.15 14.86
CA THR A 157 16.85 6.52 13.54
C THR A 157 15.95 7.17 12.50
N GLU A 158 16.44 7.21 11.27
CA GLU A 158 15.68 7.53 10.07
C GLU A 158 15.96 6.47 9.02
N ILE A 159 14.92 5.98 8.37
CA ILE A 159 15.03 4.92 7.38
C ILE A 159 14.32 5.34 6.11
N THR A 160 15.02 5.26 4.97
CA THR A 160 14.43 5.40 3.65
C THR A 160 14.57 4.10 2.87
N CYS A 161 13.55 3.74 2.09
CA CYS A 161 13.56 2.52 1.29
C CYS A 161 13.11 2.77 -0.15
N MET A 162 13.46 1.84 -1.03
CA MET A 162 12.98 1.77 -2.40
C MET A 162 12.31 0.41 -2.61
N ALA A 163 11.17 0.41 -3.31
CA ALA A 163 10.40 -0.81 -3.57
C ALA A 163 9.85 -0.81 -5.00
N THR A 164 9.43 -1.98 -5.47
CA THR A 164 8.65 -2.07 -6.70
C THR A 164 7.16 -2.02 -6.37
N VAL A 165 6.34 -1.49 -7.30
CA VAL A 165 4.87 -1.41 -7.16
C VAL A 165 4.13 -2.53 -7.92
N ARG A 166 4.86 -3.48 -8.51
CA ARG A 166 4.30 -4.62 -9.27
C ARG A 166 5.16 -5.87 -9.10
#